data_95dcaaed74150bef68e308807e9bf69e
#
_entry.id   95dcaaed74150bef68e308807e9bf69e
#
_cell.length_a   1.000
_cell.length_b   1.000
_cell.length_c   1.000
_cell.angle_alpha   90.00
_cell.angle_beta   90.00
_cell.angle_gamma   90.00
#
_symmetry.space_group_name_H-M   'P 1'
#
loop_
_entity.id
_entity.type
_entity.pdbx_description
1 polymer ?
#
loop_
_entity_poly.entity_id
_entity_poly.type
_entity_poly.pdbx_seq_one_letter_code
_entity_poly.pdbx_strand_id
1 'polypeptide(L)'
;DENSYVPAGNNTGDAILMTKWIGGGISKSEAAPMVHPFTIATRDCTMTPFFMTTLAVNSDGKRFMNEMPFEPYITDGRMNAKGNVAWSIFDSDYPTYMQKQFPDSYEEKLEGVPAEFEERVADGEVFTSDTIEGLAEQMGVPADAFATTVEKFNAMYEQGKDTQFGVQERLLSQVKTAPFYAVPI
;
A
#
# COMPACT_ATOMS: atom_id res chain seq x y z
N ASP A 1 23.33 4.51 16.70
CA ASP A 1 22.68 3.83 15.56
C ASP A 1 23.69 3.81 14.43
N GLU A 2 24.34 2.66 14.21
CA GLU A 2 25.48 2.53 13.27
C GLU A 2 25.08 2.75 11.79
N ASN A 3 23.76 2.80 11.51
CA ASN A 3 23.20 2.98 10.17
C ASN A 3 22.58 4.35 9.91
N SER A 4 22.80 5.33 10.78
CA SER A 4 22.30 6.68 10.55
C SER A 4 23.17 7.41 9.51
N TYR A 5 22.58 7.90 8.42
CA TYR A 5 23.24 8.78 7.44
C TYR A 5 23.73 10.08 8.06
N VAL A 6 23.18 10.47 9.19
CA VAL A 6 23.60 11.64 9.97
C VAL A 6 24.13 11.14 11.30
N PRO A 7 25.41 11.31 11.60
CA PRO A 7 25.96 10.92 12.89
C PRO A 7 25.16 11.52 14.05
N ALA A 8 24.94 10.73 15.08
CA ALA A 8 24.26 11.19 16.28
C ALA A 8 24.95 12.46 16.82
N GLY A 9 24.18 13.51 17.09
CA GLY A 9 24.69 14.78 17.58
C GLY A 9 25.01 15.83 16.52
N ASN A 10 24.97 15.51 15.22
CA ASN A 10 25.22 16.50 14.18
C ASN A 10 23.95 17.25 13.74
N ASN A 11 22.78 16.69 14.00
CA ASN A 11 21.52 17.36 13.77
C ASN A 11 20.80 17.57 15.11
N THR A 12 21.04 18.72 15.71
CA THR A 12 20.52 19.11 17.03
C THR A 12 19.26 19.95 16.96
N GLY A 13 18.73 20.17 15.74
CA GLY A 13 17.54 20.99 15.52
C GLY A 13 17.82 22.50 15.56
N ASP A 14 19.06 22.92 15.51
CA ASP A 14 19.46 24.33 15.59
C ASP A 14 18.75 25.19 14.54
N ALA A 15 18.61 24.71 13.32
CA ALA A 15 17.90 25.43 12.26
C ALA A 15 16.44 25.72 12.64
N ILE A 16 15.77 24.81 13.33
CA ILE A 16 14.41 24.99 13.84
C ILE A 16 14.38 26.07 14.91
N LEU A 17 15.35 26.04 15.84
CA LEU A 17 15.45 27.03 16.91
C LEU A 17 15.76 28.42 16.35
N MET A 18 16.72 28.51 15.44
CA MET A 18 17.11 29.78 14.78
C MET A 18 15.94 30.38 14.01
N THR A 19 15.15 29.55 13.30
CA THR A 19 13.96 30.00 12.60
C THR A 19 12.91 30.55 13.57
N LYS A 20 12.69 29.92 14.73
CA LYS A 20 11.83 30.44 15.78
C LYS A 20 12.27 31.78 16.34
N TRP A 21 13.57 31.96 16.55
CA TRP A 21 14.11 33.23 17.11
C TRP A 21 13.84 34.41 16.20
N ILE A 22 13.79 34.23 14.89
CA ILE A 22 13.47 35.30 13.92
C ILE A 22 11.97 35.39 13.60
N GLY A 23 11.10 34.69 14.36
CA GLY A 23 9.64 34.73 14.19
C GLY A 23 9.09 33.78 13.12
N GLY A 24 9.88 32.86 12.62
CA GLY A 24 9.41 31.82 11.70
C GLY A 24 8.46 30.82 12.39
N GLY A 25 7.47 30.38 11.67
CA GLY A 25 6.51 29.35 12.11
C GLY A 25 7.04 27.93 11.86
N ILE A 26 6.58 26.99 12.67
CA ILE A 26 6.71 25.56 12.38
C ILE A 26 5.39 25.09 11.77
N SER A 27 5.48 24.27 10.71
CA SER A 27 4.30 23.60 10.16
C SER A 27 3.57 22.84 11.28
N LYS A 28 2.25 22.96 11.30
CA LYS A 28 1.40 22.20 12.22
C LYS A 28 1.10 20.78 11.70
N SER A 29 1.47 20.50 10.45
CA SER A 29 1.38 19.15 9.92
C SER A 29 2.51 18.33 10.51
N GLU A 30 2.17 17.27 11.20
CA GLU A 30 3.13 16.25 11.58
C GLU A 30 3.68 15.65 10.28
N ALA A 31 5.01 15.64 10.12
CA ALA A 31 5.61 14.93 9.00
C ALA A 31 5.52 13.44 9.31
N ALA A 32 4.75 12.72 8.52
CA ALA A 32 4.77 11.27 8.61
C ALA A 32 6.20 10.76 8.38
N PRO A 33 6.66 9.78 9.16
CA PRO A 33 7.96 9.17 8.91
C PRO A 33 7.96 8.57 7.51
N MET A 34 9.06 8.72 6.79
CA MET A 34 9.27 8.05 5.53
C MET A 34 9.57 6.58 5.84
N VAL A 35 8.53 5.79 5.88
CA VAL A 35 8.61 4.33 6.01
C VAL A 35 8.27 3.77 4.64
N HIS A 36 9.12 2.89 4.13
CA HIS A 36 8.83 2.20 2.88
C HIS A 36 7.47 1.51 2.95
N PRO A 37 6.69 1.51 1.85
CA PRO A 37 5.33 0.96 1.83
C PRO A 37 5.30 -0.57 1.91
N PHE A 38 6.34 -1.18 2.46
CA PHE A 38 6.42 -2.62 2.63
C PHE A 38 5.33 -3.08 3.58
N THR A 39 4.42 -3.73 3.02
CA THR A 39 3.43 -4.49 3.70
C THR A 39 4.02 -5.79 4.12
N ILE A 40 3.96 -6.10 5.36
CA ILE A 40 4.64 -7.23 5.95
C ILE A 40 6.12 -7.16 5.56
N ALA A 41 6.96 -6.88 6.49
CA ALA A 41 8.38 -6.90 6.30
C ALA A 41 8.72 -8.12 5.44
N THR A 42 9.05 -7.85 4.18
CA THR A 42 9.66 -8.85 3.36
C THR A 42 10.88 -9.26 4.13
N ARG A 43 11.02 -10.53 4.43
CA ARG A 43 12.14 -11.04 5.22
C ARG A 43 13.47 -10.52 4.69
N ASP A 44 13.50 -10.14 3.40
CA ASP A 44 14.70 -9.73 2.67
C ASP A 44 14.58 -8.39 1.92
N CYS A 45 13.56 -7.57 2.19
CA CYS A 45 13.28 -6.33 1.43
C CYS A 45 13.16 -6.56 -0.09
N THR A 46 12.88 -7.77 -0.52
CA THR A 46 12.70 -8.09 -1.93
C THR A 46 11.42 -7.49 -2.48
N MET A 47 11.51 -7.02 -3.70
CA MET A 47 10.46 -6.34 -4.42
C MET A 47 9.36 -7.33 -4.82
N THR A 48 8.41 -7.49 -3.96
CA THR A 48 7.25 -8.36 -4.19
C THR A 48 6.11 -7.61 -4.86
N PRO A 49 4.97 -8.25 -5.18
CA PRO A 49 3.75 -7.58 -5.66
C PRO A 49 3.33 -6.39 -4.80
N PHE A 50 3.85 -6.28 -3.59
CA PHE A 50 3.59 -5.24 -2.60
C PHE A 50 4.08 -3.83 -3.00
N PHE A 51 4.98 -3.72 -3.97
CA PHE A 51 5.34 -2.44 -4.60
C PHE A 51 4.36 -2.01 -5.68
N MET A 52 3.52 -2.93 -6.12
CA MET A 52 2.49 -2.64 -7.08
C MET A 52 1.43 -1.74 -6.45
N THR A 53 0.89 -0.82 -7.24
CA THR A 53 -0.30 -0.06 -6.84
C THR A 53 -1.50 -1.01 -6.85
N THR A 54 -2.04 -1.25 -5.68
CA THR A 54 -3.16 -2.16 -5.42
C THR A 54 -4.29 -1.41 -4.74
N LEU A 55 -5.43 -2.01 -4.55
CA LEU A 55 -6.52 -1.41 -3.79
C LEU A 55 -6.20 -1.41 -2.28
N ALA A 56 -6.17 -0.24 -1.66
CA ALA A 56 -6.04 -0.11 -0.21
C ALA A 56 -7.40 0.08 0.47
N VAL A 57 -7.73 -0.77 1.44
CA VAL A 57 -8.97 -0.68 2.22
C VAL A 57 -8.70 -0.60 3.72
N ASN A 58 -9.58 0.09 4.43
CA ASN A 58 -9.55 0.21 5.90
C ASN A 58 -10.47 -0.83 6.58
N SER A 59 -10.59 -0.76 7.90
CA SER A 59 -11.44 -1.64 8.71
C SER A 59 -12.93 -1.59 8.36
N ASP A 60 -13.40 -0.56 7.63
CA ASP A 60 -14.77 -0.50 7.14
C ASP A 60 -14.96 -1.16 5.76
N GLY A 61 -13.92 -1.78 5.20
CA GLY A 61 -13.93 -2.33 3.83
C GLY A 61 -13.97 -1.25 2.76
N LYS A 62 -13.53 -0.03 3.07
CA LYS A 62 -13.58 1.12 2.15
C LYS A 62 -12.20 1.57 1.75
N ARG A 63 -12.05 1.90 0.46
CA ARG A 63 -10.87 2.61 -0.05
C ARG A 63 -10.76 3.98 0.63
N PHE A 64 -9.56 4.39 1.02
CA PHE A 64 -9.39 5.57 1.86
C PHE A 64 -8.24 6.50 1.43
N MET A 65 -7.43 6.12 0.44
CA MET A 65 -6.27 6.90 0.01
C MET A 65 -5.96 6.72 -1.47
N ASN A 66 -5.09 7.55 -1.99
CA ASN A 66 -4.35 7.28 -3.21
C ASN A 66 -3.21 6.30 -2.87
N GLU A 67 -3.11 5.19 -3.55
CA GLU A 67 -2.13 4.14 -3.27
C GLU A 67 -0.77 4.39 -3.93
N MET A 68 -0.61 5.51 -4.65
CA MET A 68 0.55 5.78 -5.47
C MET A 68 1.37 7.03 -5.08
N PRO A 69 1.05 7.82 -4.08
CA PRO A 69 1.86 8.99 -3.78
C PRO A 69 3.20 8.60 -3.17
N PHE A 70 4.10 9.59 -3.13
CA PHE A 70 5.39 9.50 -2.46
C PHE A 70 5.25 8.96 -1.04
N GLU A 71 6.22 8.19 -0.59
CA GLU A 71 6.24 7.45 0.68
C GLU A 71 5.68 8.18 1.91
N PRO A 72 6.00 9.45 2.18
CA PRO A 72 5.43 10.15 3.34
C PRO A 72 3.89 10.19 3.31
N TYR A 73 3.28 10.35 2.14
CA TYR A 73 1.83 10.44 2.00
C TYR A 73 1.15 9.07 2.13
N ILE A 74 1.82 8.01 1.66
CA ILE A 74 1.34 6.62 1.87
C ILE A 74 1.34 6.31 3.36
N THR A 75 2.42 6.62 4.05
CA THR A 75 2.55 6.40 5.50
C THR A 75 1.50 7.20 6.27
N ASP A 76 1.32 8.48 5.93
CA ASP A 76 0.29 9.32 6.54
C ASP A 76 -1.12 8.75 6.31
N GLY A 77 -1.44 8.35 5.09
CA GLY A 77 -2.71 7.71 4.76
C GLY A 77 -2.96 6.46 5.60
N ARG A 78 -1.95 5.60 5.77
CA ARG A 78 -2.05 4.37 6.57
C ARG A 78 -2.18 4.66 8.06
N MET A 79 -1.37 5.56 8.60
CA MET A 79 -1.44 5.97 10.01
C MET A 79 -2.80 6.56 10.38
N ASN A 80 -3.47 7.21 9.43
CA ASN A 80 -4.80 7.79 9.61
C ASN A 80 -5.93 6.84 9.19
N ALA A 81 -5.62 5.60 8.78
CA ALA A 81 -6.65 4.62 8.47
C ALA A 81 -7.49 4.30 9.72
N LYS A 82 -8.79 4.19 9.55
CA LYS A 82 -9.72 3.90 10.65
C LYS A 82 -9.32 2.60 11.36
N GLY A 83 -9.13 2.69 12.66
CA GLY A 83 -8.74 1.56 13.50
C GLY A 83 -7.26 1.17 13.40
N ASN A 84 -6.43 1.97 12.73
CA ASN A 84 -5.04 1.66 12.40
C ASN A 84 -4.91 0.32 11.65
N VAL A 85 -5.92 -0.01 10.85
CA VAL A 85 -5.97 -1.23 10.04
C VAL A 85 -6.11 -0.84 8.59
N ALA A 86 -5.23 -1.33 7.77
CA ALA A 86 -5.31 -1.20 6.33
C ALA A 86 -4.87 -2.51 5.66
N TRP A 87 -5.43 -2.76 4.50
CA TRP A 87 -5.19 -3.96 3.71
C TRP A 87 -4.86 -3.58 2.28
N SER A 88 -3.85 -4.21 1.70
CA SER A 88 -3.57 -4.19 0.27
C SER A 88 -4.29 -5.36 -0.38
N ILE A 89 -5.16 -5.09 -1.35
CA ILE A 89 -6.01 -6.08 -2.01
C ILE A 89 -5.59 -6.18 -3.47
N PHE A 90 -5.40 -7.39 -3.94
CA PHE A 90 -5.11 -7.72 -5.34
C PHE A 90 -5.61 -9.12 -5.68
N ASP A 91 -5.44 -9.55 -6.91
CA ASP A 91 -5.92 -10.83 -7.41
C ASP A 91 -4.81 -11.62 -8.14
N SER A 92 -5.16 -12.79 -8.68
CA SER A 92 -4.22 -13.67 -9.37
C SER A 92 -3.65 -13.09 -10.66
N ASP A 93 -4.24 -12.02 -11.21
CA ASP A 93 -3.73 -11.31 -12.39
C ASP A 93 -2.65 -10.27 -12.03
N TYR A 94 -2.16 -10.23 -10.79
CA TYR A 94 -1.13 -9.29 -10.35
C TYR A 94 0.11 -9.25 -11.27
N PRO A 95 0.58 -10.34 -11.91
CA PRO A 95 1.71 -10.26 -12.83
C PRO A 95 1.43 -9.36 -14.03
N THR A 96 0.21 -9.38 -14.56
CA THR A 96 -0.23 -8.52 -15.67
C THR A 96 -0.20 -7.05 -15.29
N TYR A 97 -0.69 -6.72 -14.08
CA TYR A 97 -0.65 -5.35 -13.58
C TYR A 97 0.77 -4.91 -13.25
N MET A 98 1.59 -5.81 -12.75
CA MET A 98 3.01 -5.55 -12.50
C MET A 98 3.76 -5.22 -13.79
N GLN A 99 3.52 -5.97 -14.88
CA GLN A 99 4.07 -5.67 -16.20
C GLN A 99 3.62 -4.29 -16.69
N LYS A 100 2.33 -3.96 -16.52
CA LYS A 100 1.78 -2.65 -16.92
C LYS A 100 2.43 -1.50 -16.13
N GLN A 101 2.64 -1.68 -14.83
CA GLN A 101 3.18 -0.66 -13.93
C GLN A 101 4.69 -0.50 -14.04
N PHE A 102 5.42 -1.58 -14.34
CA PHE A 102 6.88 -1.67 -14.40
C PHE A 102 7.36 -2.35 -15.68
N PRO A 103 7.09 -1.79 -16.88
CA PRO A 103 7.34 -2.48 -18.15
C PRO A 103 8.81 -2.85 -18.37
N ASP A 104 9.74 -2.05 -17.84
CA ASP A 104 11.19 -2.26 -18.03
C ASP A 104 11.84 -3.18 -16.99
N SER A 105 11.14 -3.54 -15.92
CA SER A 105 11.73 -4.29 -14.80
C SER A 105 10.79 -5.35 -14.20
N TYR A 106 9.69 -5.68 -14.86
CA TYR A 106 8.70 -6.58 -14.25
C TYR A 106 9.22 -8.02 -14.10
N GLU A 107 10.04 -8.50 -15.04
CA GLU A 107 10.63 -9.85 -14.98
C GLU A 107 11.53 -10.00 -13.76
N GLU A 108 12.42 -9.04 -13.53
CA GLU A 108 13.27 -8.98 -12.35
C GLU A 108 12.44 -8.92 -11.06
N LYS A 109 11.38 -8.10 -11.07
CA LYS A 109 10.49 -7.94 -9.92
C LYS A 109 9.61 -9.17 -9.64
N LEU A 110 9.34 -9.99 -10.64
CA LEU A 110 8.59 -11.24 -10.49
C LEU A 110 9.47 -12.44 -10.14
N GLU A 111 10.78 -12.33 -10.29
CA GLU A 111 11.68 -13.43 -9.97
C GLU A 111 11.54 -13.82 -8.49
N GLY A 112 11.22 -15.10 -8.25
CA GLY A 112 11.01 -15.65 -6.91
C GLY A 112 9.70 -15.27 -6.21
N VAL A 113 8.96 -14.28 -6.71
CA VAL A 113 7.73 -13.79 -6.08
C VAL A 113 6.67 -14.87 -5.89
N PRO A 114 6.35 -15.73 -6.88
CA PRO A 114 5.33 -16.74 -6.70
C PRO A 114 5.64 -17.72 -5.57
N ALA A 115 6.89 -18.15 -5.45
CA ALA A 115 7.31 -19.10 -4.41
C ALA A 115 7.28 -18.46 -3.01
N GLU A 116 7.80 -17.25 -2.87
CA GLU A 116 7.71 -16.50 -1.60
C GLU A 116 6.25 -16.23 -1.20
N PHE A 117 5.42 -15.95 -2.18
CA PHE A 117 4.02 -15.67 -1.96
C PHE A 117 3.25 -16.89 -1.47
N GLU A 118 3.48 -18.06 -2.08
CA GLU A 118 2.90 -19.34 -1.63
C GLU A 118 3.33 -19.67 -0.18
N GLU A 119 4.58 -19.44 0.17
CA GLU A 119 5.08 -19.62 1.54
C GLU A 119 4.34 -18.71 2.53
N ARG A 120 4.14 -17.44 2.19
CA ARG A 120 3.44 -16.48 3.03
C ARG A 120 1.96 -16.76 3.20
N VAL A 121 1.32 -17.26 2.14
CA VAL A 121 -0.07 -17.75 2.24
C VAL A 121 -0.13 -18.95 3.20
N ALA A 122 0.82 -19.89 3.09
CA ALA A 122 0.89 -21.05 3.97
C ALA A 122 1.15 -20.67 5.45
N ASP A 123 1.95 -19.63 5.67
CA ASP A 123 2.25 -19.09 7.01
C ASP A 123 1.12 -18.22 7.58
N GLY A 124 0.07 -17.94 6.80
CA GLY A 124 -1.06 -17.10 7.22
C GLY A 124 -0.76 -15.59 7.28
N GLU A 125 0.33 -15.16 6.68
CA GLU A 125 0.70 -13.75 6.55
C GLU A 125 -0.08 -13.04 5.45
N VAL A 126 -0.53 -13.79 4.45
CA VAL A 126 -1.38 -13.34 3.34
C VAL A 126 -2.69 -14.10 3.38
N PHE A 127 -3.79 -13.37 3.45
CA PHE A 127 -5.11 -13.96 3.36
C PHE A 127 -5.47 -14.23 1.90
N THR A 128 -6.11 -15.35 1.64
CA THR A 128 -6.54 -15.75 0.28
C THR A 128 -7.93 -16.35 0.29
N SER A 129 -8.69 -16.07 -0.77
CA SER A 129 -10.03 -16.62 -0.95
C SER A 129 -10.42 -16.64 -2.43
N ASP A 130 -11.24 -17.59 -2.83
CA ASP A 130 -11.83 -17.63 -4.16
C ASP A 130 -13.03 -16.67 -4.31
N THR A 131 -13.47 -16.04 -3.21
CA THR A 131 -14.58 -15.08 -3.21
C THR A 131 -14.22 -13.82 -2.44
N ILE A 132 -14.82 -12.69 -2.86
CA ILE A 132 -14.66 -11.40 -2.19
C ILE A 132 -15.23 -11.45 -0.76
N GLU A 133 -16.36 -12.13 -0.57
CA GLU A 133 -17.00 -12.30 0.73
C GLU A 133 -16.11 -13.12 1.68
N GLY A 134 -15.54 -14.22 1.18
CA GLY A 134 -14.62 -15.05 1.98
C GLY A 134 -13.34 -14.31 2.37
N LEU A 135 -12.84 -13.42 1.49
CA LEU A 135 -11.71 -12.56 1.82
C LEU A 135 -12.10 -11.53 2.89
N ALA A 136 -13.29 -10.92 2.77
CA ALA A 136 -13.81 -9.97 3.75
C ALA A 136 -13.94 -10.60 5.15
N GLU A 137 -14.40 -11.86 5.21
CA GLU A 137 -14.52 -12.61 6.47
C GLU A 137 -13.15 -12.80 7.14
N GLN A 138 -12.14 -13.21 6.37
CA GLN A 138 -10.77 -13.37 6.90
C GLN A 138 -10.17 -12.05 7.39
N MET A 139 -10.42 -10.95 6.70
CA MET A 139 -9.98 -9.61 7.07
C MET A 139 -10.75 -9.02 8.25
N GLY A 140 -11.93 -9.57 8.58
CA GLY A 140 -12.81 -9.02 9.60
C GLY A 140 -13.46 -7.69 9.20
N VAL A 141 -13.69 -7.45 7.90
CA VAL A 141 -14.33 -6.23 7.37
C VAL A 141 -15.78 -6.51 6.91
N PRO A 142 -16.67 -5.49 6.86
CA PRO A 142 -18.03 -5.65 6.37
C PRO A 142 -18.06 -6.08 4.89
N ALA A 143 -18.56 -7.29 4.60
CA ALA A 143 -18.52 -7.89 3.26
C ALA A 143 -19.22 -7.04 2.19
N ASP A 144 -20.42 -6.50 2.47
CA ASP A 144 -21.18 -5.69 1.51
C ASP A 144 -20.44 -4.38 1.16
N ALA A 145 -19.82 -3.76 2.16
CA ALA A 145 -19.06 -2.53 1.96
C ALA A 145 -17.78 -2.80 1.14
N PHE A 146 -17.11 -3.91 1.42
CA PHE A 146 -15.92 -4.34 0.69
C PHE A 146 -16.25 -4.71 -0.76
N ALA A 147 -17.28 -5.52 -1.00
CA ALA A 147 -17.74 -5.86 -2.35
C ALA A 147 -18.07 -4.60 -3.17
N THR A 148 -18.83 -3.65 -2.59
CA THR A 148 -19.12 -2.36 -3.23
C THR A 148 -17.84 -1.57 -3.54
N THR A 149 -16.84 -1.64 -2.69
CA THR A 149 -15.54 -0.97 -2.91
C THR A 149 -14.80 -1.59 -4.08
N VAL A 150 -14.74 -2.93 -4.15
CA VAL A 150 -14.11 -3.67 -5.25
C VAL A 150 -14.81 -3.38 -6.58
N GLU A 151 -16.14 -3.39 -6.62
CA GLU A 151 -16.92 -3.04 -7.83
C GLU A 151 -16.58 -1.63 -8.35
N LYS A 152 -16.55 -0.64 -7.47
CA LYS A 152 -16.18 0.74 -7.83
C LYS A 152 -14.75 0.84 -8.32
N PHE A 153 -13.83 0.14 -7.67
CA PHE A 153 -12.42 0.11 -8.06
C PHE A 153 -12.26 -0.47 -9.46
N ASN A 154 -12.91 -1.61 -9.74
CA ASN A 154 -12.89 -2.24 -11.04
C ASN A 154 -13.51 -1.35 -12.13
N ALA A 155 -14.62 -0.67 -11.83
CA ALA A 155 -15.25 0.27 -12.76
C ALA A 155 -14.33 1.46 -13.12
N MET A 156 -13.53 1.95 -12.18
CA MET A 156 -12.54 3.01 -12.46
C MET A 156 -11.42 2.53 -13.38
N TYR A 157 -10.98 1.28 -13.24
CA TYR A 157 -10.03 0.67 -14.18
C TYR A 157 -10.61 0.59 -15.59
N GLU A 158 -11.86 0.10 -15.74
CA GLU A 158 -12.54 -0.03 -17.04
C GLU A 158 -12.77 1.33 -17.71
N GLN A 159 -12.92 2.40 -16.91
CA GLN A 159 -13.03 3.78 -17.42
C GLN A 159 -11.67 4.42 -17.72
N GLY A 160 -10.56 3.79 -17.35
CA GLY A 160 -9.22 4.35 -17.44
C GLY A 160 -8.99 5.57 -16.55
N LYS A 161 -9.81 5.76 -15.51
CA LYS A 161 -9.76 6.96 -14.67
C LYS A 161 -10.17 6.70 -13.24
N ASP A 162 -9.27 6.99 -12.31
CA ASP A 162 -9.61 7.04 -10.88
C ASP A 162 -10.30 8.37 -10.55
N THR A 163 -11.59 8.29 -10.26
CA THR A 163 -12.43 9.44 -9.90
C THR A 163 -12.47 9.72 -8.39
N GLN A 164 -11.88 8.85 -7.57
CA GLN A 164 -11.88 8.98 -6.11
C GLN A 164 -10.62 9.68 -5.58
N PHE A 165 -9.46 9.19 -5.99
CA PHE A 165 -8.18 9.63 -5.41
C PHE A 165 -7.15 10.05 -6.46
N GLY A 166 -7.47 9.90 -7.76
CA GLY A 166 -6.64 10.40 -8.85
C GLY A 166 -5.38 9.58 -9.13
N VAL A 167 -5.40 8.28 -8.88
CA VAL A 167 -4.34 7.37 -9.32
C VAL A 167 -4.20 7.44 -10.84
N GLN A 168 -2.97 7.49 -11.33
CA GLN A 168 -2.68 7.57 -12.76
C GLN A 168 -3.17 6.31 -13.48
N GLU A 169 -3.73 6.47 -14.69
CA GLU A 169 -4.29 5.38 -15.50
C GLU A 169 -3.34 4.17 -15.65
N ARG A 170 -2.05 4.43 -15.91
CA ARG A 170 -1.05 3.36 -16.09
C ARG A 170 -0.86 2.50 -14.84
N LEU A 171 -1.25 3.00 -13.67
CA LEU A 171 -1.08 2.36 -12.38
C LEU A 171 -2.36 1.70 -11.86
N LEU A 172 -3.47 1.87 -12.59
CA LEU A 172 -4.72 1.21 -12.21
C LEU A 172 -4.61 -0.30 -12.40
N SER A 173 -5.23 -1.03 -11.47
CA SER A 173 -5.39 -2.48 -11.46
C SER A 173 -6.85 -2.84 -11.23
N GLN A 174 -7.17 -4.11 -11.32
CA GLN A 174 -8.49 -4.66 -10.96
C GLN A 174 -8.34 -5.71 -9.85
N VAL A 175 -9.47 -6.06 -9.25
CA VAL A 175 -9.63 -7.20 -8.34
C VAL A 175 -10.82 -8.01 -8.87
N LYS A 176 -10.56 -8.95 -9.80
CA LYS A 176 -11.60 -9.61 -10.60
C LYS A 176 -11.41 -11.12 -10.78
N THR A 177 -10.17 -11.58 -10.75
CA THR A 177 -9.80 -12.97 -11.06
C THR A 177 -9.35 -13.71 -9.80
N ALA A 178 -10.13 -14.69 -9.36
CA ALA A 178 -9.75 -15.51 -8.21
C ALA A 178 -8.47 -16.32 -8.45
N PRO A 179 -7.74 -16.69 -7.42
CA PRO A 179 -7.91 -16.30 -6.03
C PRO A 179 -7.61 -14.83 -5.76
N PHE A 180 -8.32 -14.27 -4.77
CA PHE A 180 -8.12 -12.92 -4.25
C PHE A 180 -7.20 -12.95 -3.03
N TYR A 181 -6.46 -11.88 -2.83
CA TYR A 181 -5.45 -11.79 -1.79
C TYR A 181 -5.60 -10.49 -0.98
N ALA A 182 -5.36 -10.59 0.32
CA ALA A 182 -5.29 -9.44 1.22
C ALA A 182 -4.03 -9.51 2.08
N VAL A 183 -3.29 -8.41 2.09
CA VAL A 183 -2.06 -8.26 2.86
C VAL A 183 -2.24 -7.10 3.83
N PRO A 184 -2.04 -7.29 5.16
CA PRO A 184 -2.09 -6.18 6.11
C PRO A 184 -0.96 -5.18 5.82
N ILE A 185 -1.25 -3.88 5.93
CA ILE A 185 -0.33 -2.78 5.62
C ILE A 185 -0.31 -1.72 6.72
#